data_2eee445016aef2ae0ef46ad3e26cfc1c
#
_entry.id   2eee445016aef2ae0ef46ad3e26cfc1c
#
_cell.length_a   1.000
_cell.length_b   1.000
_cell.length_c   1.000
_cell.angle_alpha   90.00
_cell.angle_beta   90.00
_cell.angle_gamma   90.00
#
_symmetry.space_group_name_H-M   'P 1'
#
loop_
_entity.id
_entity.type
_entity.pdbx_description
1 polymer ?
#
loop_
_entity_poly.entity_id
_entity_poly.type
_entity_poly.pdbx_seq_one_letter_code
_entity_poly.pdbx_strand_id
1 'polypeptide(L)'
;MVRLPSQFFTELLGAIDDLDELKVTLYAFWALQHQEGEARYLLKREMLQDALLLKAIDPDSERAMQRLDAALGRAVARGTLLHANVEGVRGREDLFFMNTTHGRNAVRAIAAGRFELGDRDTPVLLLAERPTIYTLYEENIGALTPLIGEELRAAEQDYPPSWIEEAIRLAVERNARNWRYVRRVLERWQAEGKDRGLTQRPTQADRYRYIQGEFSDTVDY
;
A
#
# COMPACT_ATOMS: atom_id res chain seq x y z
N MET A 1 8.70 19.18 -3.76
CA MET A 1 8.57 18.92 -5.22
C MET A 1 7.41 17.98 -5.43
N VAL A 2 6.43 18.33 -6.26
CA VAL A 2 5.27 17.46 -6.57
C VAL A 2 5.64 16.50 -7.70
N ARG A 3 5.38 15.19 -7.50
CA ARG A 3 5.62 14.15 -8.52
C ARG A 3 4.27 13.72 -9.11
N LEU A 4 4.09 13.90 -10.41
CA LEU A 4 2.95 13.35 -11.13
C LEU A 4 3.37 12.02 -11.78
N PRO A 5 2.56 10.95 -11.67
CA PRO A 5 2.84 9.70 -12.36
C PRO A 5 2.77 9.87 -13.87
N SER A 6 3.52 9.10 -14.62
CA SER A 6 3.50 9.15 -16.10
C SER A 6 2.11 8.90 -16.67
N GLN A 7 1.32 8.01 -16.04
CA GLN A 7 -0.07 7.73 -16.43
C GLN A 7 -0.97 8.98 -16.40
N PHE A 8 -0.64 9.97 -15.57
CA PHE A 8 -1.38 11.25 -15.60
C PHE A 8 -1.31 11.87 -16.99
N PHE A 9 -0.13 11.88 -17.60
CA PHE A 9 0.07 12.52 -18.92
C PHE A 9 -0.37 11.64 -20.09
N THR A 10 -0.21 10.34 -19.99
CA THR A 10 -0.48 9.41 -21.10
C THR A 10 -1.94 8.98 -21.19
N GLU A 11 -2.66 8.98 -20.06
CA GLU A 11 -4.02 8.43 -20.00
C GLU A 11 -5.03 9.47 -19.46
N LEU A 12 -4.72 10.06 -18.29
CA LEU A 12 -5.68 10.85 -17.55
C LEU A 12 -5.88 12.26 -18.15
N LEU A 13 -4.79 12.93 -18.50
CA LEU A 13 -4.84 14.32 -19.01
C LEU A 13 -5.68 14.43 -20.30
N GLY A 14 -5.59 13.45 -21.19
CA GLY A 14 -6.39 13.42 -22.42
C GLY A 14 -7.85 13.03 -22.19
N ALA A 15 -8.16 12.39 -21.04
CA ALA A 15 -9.50 11.97 -20.69
C ALA A 15 -10.30 13.03 -19.91
N ILE A 16 -9.61 13.96 -19.24
CA ILE A 16 -10.25 15.07 -18.50
C ILE A 16 -10.60 16.17 -19.49
N ASP A 17 -11.89 16.44 -19.65
CA ASP A 17 -12.46 17.46 -20.54
C ASP A 17 -12.98 18.71 -19.78
N ASP A 18 -12.95 18.67 -18.44
CA ASP A 18 -13.41 19.74 -17.58
C ASP A 18 -12.25 20.38 -16.81
N LEU A 19 -12.15 21.71 -16.88
CA LEU A 19 -11.04 22.44 -16.26
C LEU A 19 -11.07 22.38 -14.73
N ASP A 20 -12.25 22.36 -14.11
CA ASP A 20 -12.35 22.29 -12.65
C ASP A 20 -12.00 20.90 -12.16
N GLU A 21 -12.39 19.84 -12.89
CA GLU A 21 -11.94 18.48 -12.62
C GLU A 21 -10.41 18.37 -12.70
N LEU A 22 -9.79 18.99 -13.71
CA LEU A 22 -8.34 19.03 -13.84
C LEU A 22 -7.67 19.73 -12.65
N LYS A 23 -8.20 20.90 -12.25
CA LYS A 23 -7.68 21.65 -11.10
C LYS A 23 -7.77 20.85 -9.80
N VAL A 24 -8.93 20.23 -9.56
CA VAL A 24 -9.18 19.38 -8.38
C VAL A 24 -8.27 18.15 -8.38
N THR A 25 -8.06 17.52 -9.53
CA THR A 25 -7.16 16.38 -9.68
C THR A 25 -5.70 16.78 -9.38
N LEU A 26 -5.23 17.90 -9.91
CA LEU A 26 -3.88 18.39 -9.62
C LEU A 26 -3.72 18.79 -8.16
N TYR A 27 -4.74 19.44 -7.58
CA TYR A 27 -4.76 19.76 -6.16
C TYR A 27 -4.69 18.49 -5.31
N ALA A 28 -5.43 17.43 -5.67
CA ALA A 28 -5.39 16.16 -4.96
C ALA A 28 -3.99 15.53 -5.00
N PHE A 29 -3.32 15.52 -6.14
CA PHE A 29 -1.92 15.05 -6.22
C PHE A 29 -1.00 15.85 -5.31
N TRP A 30 -1.14 17.19 -5.32
CA TRP A 30 -0.31 18.05 -4.49
C TRP A 30 -0.59 17.85 -3.00
N ALA A 31 -1.84 17.91 -2.57
CA ALA A 31 -2.21 17.85 -1.17
C ALA A 31 -1.88 16.49 -0.53
N LEU A 32 -2.16 15.39 -1.25
CA LEU A 32 -1.89 14.04 -0.74
C LEU A 32 -0.40 13.68 -0.68
N GLN A 33 0.45 14.30 -1.51
CA GLN A 33 1.90 14.10 -1.42
C GLN A 33 2.54 14.83 -0.23
N HIS A 34 1.87 15.84 0.32
CA HIS A 34 2.35 16.59 1.49
C HIS A 34 1.80 16.03 2.81
N GLN A 35 0.92 15.04 2.76
CA GLN A 35 0.46 14.35 3.95
C GLN A 35 1.44 13.26 4.36
N GLU A 36 1.69 13.15 5.66
CA GLU A 36 2.43 12.05 6.27
C GLU A 36 1.47 10.94 6.70
N GLY A 37 1.95 9.70 6.79
CA GLY A 37 1.16 8.55 7.20
C GLY A 37 0.73 7.62 6.05
N GLU A 38 0.22 6.44 6.41
CA GLU A 38 -0.15 5.39 5.45
C GLU A 38 -1.47 5.69 4.73
N ALA A 39 -2.43 6.33 5.40
CA ALA A 39 -3.70 6.73 4.80
C ALA A 39 -3.70 8.21 4.44
N ARG A 40 -3.51 8.48 3.18
CA ARG A 40 -3.58 9.83 2.62
C ARG A 40 -4.95 10.05 2.02
N TYR A 41 -5.68 11.02 2.53
CA TYR A 41 -7.02 11.36 2.08
C TYR A 41 -7.27 12.87 2.13
N LEU A 42 -8.23 13.32 1.33
CA LEU A 42 -8.74 14.68 1.37
C LEU A 42 -10.09 14.68 2.08
N LEU A 43 -10.27 15.59 3.01
CA LEU A 43 -11.56 15.89 3.62
C LEU A 43 -12.27 16.98 2.80
N LYS A 44 -13.48 16.70 2.34
CA LYS A 44 -14.30 17.69 1.61
C LYS A 44 -14.39 19.00 2.37
N ARG A 45 -14.62 18.92 3.67
CA ARG A 45 -14.71 20.09 4.56
C ARG A 45 -13.47 20.99 4.46
N GLU A 46 -12.28 20.41 4.41
CA GLU A 46 -11.03 21.15 4.33
C GLU A 46 -10.83 21.78 2.95
N MET A 47 -11.20 21.07 1.91
CA MET A 47 -11.21 21.63 0.53
C MET A 47 -12.17 22.82 0.42
N LEU A 48 -13.33 22.76 1.08
CA LEU A 48 -14.29 23.87 1.14
C LEU A 48 -13.80 25.06 1.98
N GLN A 49 -12.77 24.90 2.78
CA GLN A 49 -12.14 25.95 3.58
C GLN A 49 -10.82 26.46 2.95
N ASP A 50 -10.32 25.80 1.91
CA ASP A 50 -9.11 26.22 1.22
C ASP A 50 -9.39 27.37 0.26
N ALA A 51 -9.09 28.59 0.73
CA ALA A 51 -9.31 29.80 -0.03
C ALA A 51 -8.53 29.85 -1.36
N LEU A 52 -7.37 29.19 -1.44
CA LEU A 52 -6.57 29.14 -2.68
C LEU A 52 -7.23 28.22 -3.70
N LEU A 53 -7.71 27.05 -3.27
CA LEU A 53 -8.43 26.12 -4.13
C LEU A 53 -9.72 26.75 -4.65
N LEU A 54 -10.55 27.30 -3.77
CA LEU A 54 -11.82 27.92 -4.14
C LEU A 54 -11.60 29.06 -5.11
N LYS A 55 -10.67 29.98 -4.85
CA LYS A 55 -10.35 31.09 -5.72
C LYS A 55 -9.80 30.64 -7.09
N ALA A 56 -9.10 29.51 -7.13
CA ALA A 56 -8.63 28.95 -8.40
C ALA A 56 -9.78 28.40 -9.25
N ILE A 57 -10.89 27.96 -8.63
CA ILE A 57 -12.09 27.46 -9.32
C ILE A 57 -12.97 28.63 -9.77
N ASP A 58 -13.36 29.47 -8.83
CA ASP A 58 -14.19 30.67 -9.13
C ASP A 58 -13.89 31.77 -8.10
N PRO A 59 -13.88 33.08 -8.54
CA PRO A 59 -13.74 34.19 -7.59
C PRO A 59 -14.90 34.33 -6.60
N ASP A 60 -16.09 33.88 -6.98
CA ASP A 60 -17.26 33.81 -6.12
C ASP A 60 -17.25 32.52 -5.32
N SER A 61 -17.25 32.66 -3.99
CA SER A 61 -17.07 31.50 -3.08
C SER A 61 -18.23 30.51 -3.17
N GLU A 62 -19.47 30.96 -3.32
CA GLU A 62 -20.64 30.08 -3.39
C GLU A 62 -20.61 29.25 -4.68
N ARG A 63 -20.33 29.91 -5.80
CA ARG A 63 -20.14 29.23 -7.11
C ARG A 63 -18.93 28.31 -7.08
N ALA A 64 -17.83 28.72 -6.43
CA ALA A 64 -16.65 27.87 -6.27
C ALA A 64 -16.96 26.56 -5.54
N MET A 65 -17.73 26.62 -4.45
CA MET A 65 -18.14 25.42 -3.70
C MET A 65 -19.01 24.47 -4.53
N GLN A 66 -19.98 25.01 -5.28
CA GLN A 66 -20.84 24.20 -6.17
C GLN A 66 -20.03 23.56 -7.31
N ARG A 67 -19.10 24.31 -7.91
CA ARG A 67 -18.22 23.81 -8.97
C ARG A 67 -17.20 22.80 -8.45
N LEU A 68 -16.68 22.98 -7.24
CA LEU A 68 -15.83 22.00 -6.56
C LEU A 68 -16.55 20.66 -6.37
N ASP A 69 -17.80 20.71 -5.91
CA ASP A 69 -18.63 19.52 -5.74
C ASP A 69 -18.86 18.77 -7.05
N ALA A 70 -19.20 19.51 -8.10
CA ALA A 70 -19.38 18.94 -9.43
C ALA A 70 -18.07 18.33 -9.98
N ALA A 71 -16.92 18.99 -9.76
CA ALA A 71 -15.61 18.51 -10.18
C ALA A 71 -15.18 17.25 -9.43
N LEU A 72 -15.40 17.19 -8.11
CA LEU A 72 -15.17 15.98 -7.30
C LEU A 72 -16.05 14.82 -7.80
N GLY A 73 -17.33 15.08 -8.08
CA GLY A 73 -18.23 14.07 -8.66
C GLY A 73 -17.73 13.51 -9.99
N ARG A 74 -17.23 14.37 -10.88
CA ARG A 74 -16.63 13.95 -12.17
C ARG A 74 -15.36 13.12 -11.97
N ALA A 75 -14.46 13.55 -11.09
CA ALA A 75 -13.23 12.82 -10.77
C ALA A 75 -13.51 11.43 -10.18
N VAL A 76 -14.56 11.30 -9.37
CA VAL A 76 -15.02 10.00 -8.84
C VAL A 76 -15.65 9.15 -9.95
N ALA A 77 -16.52 9.72 -10.79
CA ALA A 77 -17.15 9.01 -11.90
C ALA A 77 -16.12 8.51 -12.94
N ARG A 78 -15.06 9.27 -13.16
CA ARG A 78 -13.93 8.88 -14.02
C ARG A 78 -13.03 7.83 -13.36
N GLY A 79 -13.13 7.65 -12.06
CA GLY A 79 -12.28 6.72 -11.30
C GLY A 79 -10.89 7.27 -10.97
N THR A 80 -10.64 8.57 -11.11
CA THR A 80 -9.40 9.24 -10.67
C THR A 80 -9.33 9.31 -9.16
N LEU A 81 -10.46 9.65 -8.54
CA LEU A 81 -10.65 9.66 -7.10
C LEU A 81 -11.61 8.56 -6.67
N LEU A 82 -11.43 8.08 -5.46
CA LEU A 82 -12.36 7.23 -4.74
C LEU A 82 -13.03 8.07 -3.65
N HIS A 83 -14.31 7.85 -3.41
CA HIS A 83 -15.08 8.53 -2.39
C HIS A 83 -15.54 7.54 -1.32
N ALA A 84 -15.45 7.93 -0.06
CA ALA A 84 -16.02 7.19 1.07
C ALA A 84 -16.57 8.15 2.11
N ASN A 85 -17.58 7.69 2.87
CA ASN A 85 -18.11 8.40 4.01
C ASN A 85 -17.70 7.70 5.30
N VAL A 86 -17.33 8.47 6.30
CA VAL A 86 -16.95 7.98 7.63
C VAL A 86 -17.69 8.78 8.70
N GLU A 87 -18.13 8.11 9.74
CA GLU A 87 -18.60 8.77 10.95
C GLU A 87 -17.41 9.27 11.75
N GLY A 88 -17.23 10.59 11.82
CA GLY A 88 -16.19 11.23 12.61
C GLY A 88 -16.74 11.87 13.88
N VAL A 89 -15.88 12.45 14.69
CA VAL A 89 -16.25 13.15 15.94
C VAL A 89 -17.25 14.31 15.69
N ARG A 90 -17.21 14.89 14.48
CA ARG A 90 -18.08 16.01 14.07
C ARG A 90 -19.27 15.60 13.21
N GLY A 91 -19.58 14.30 13.13
CA GLY A 91 -20.60 13.74 12.26
C GLY A 91 -20.01 13.11 11.00
N ARG A 92 -20.87 12.94 10.01
CA ARG A 92 -20.50 12.28 8.74
C ARG A 92 -19.56 13.15 7.92
N GLU A 93 -18.42 12.59 7.53
CA GLU A 93 -17.36 13.23 6.77
C GLU A 93 -17.18 12.56 5.40
N ASP A 94 -17.01 13.36 4.35
CA ASP A 94 -16.70 12.90 3.00
C ASP A 94 -15.19 12.88 2.78
N LEU A 95 -14.65 11.70 2.46
CA LEU A 95 -13.23 11.48 2.20
C LEU A 95 -13.00 11.14 0.74
N PHE A 96 -11.93 11.68 0.19
CA PHE A 96 -11.48 11.38 -1.16
C PHE A 96 -10.05 10.84 -1.15
N PHE A 97 -9.83 9.77 -1.88
CA PHE A 97 -8.55 9.10 -2.02
C PHE A 97 -8.13 9.07 -3.49
N MET A 98 -6.84 9.12 -3.80
CA MET A 98 -6.40 8.74 -5.14
C MET A 98 -6.73 7.28 -5.40
N ASN A 99 -7.14 6.95 -6.63
CA ASN A 99 -7.40 5.56 -7.04
C ASN A 99 -6.08 4.79 -7.24
N THR A 100 -5.39 4.57 -6.16
CA THR A 100 -4.18 3.75 -6.04
C THR A 100 -4.50 2.47 -5.26
N THR A 101 -3.56 1.55 -5.19
CA THR A 101 -3.72 0.35 -4.33
C THR A 101 -3.99 0.74 -2.87
N HIS A 102 -3.25 1.72 -2.34
CA HIS A 102 -3.47 2.22 -0.98
C HIS A 102 -4.85 2.86 -0.81
N GLY A 103 -5.29 3.70 -1.75
CA GLY A 103 -6.63 4.31 -1.71
C GLY A 103 -7.75 3.27 -1.75
N ARG A 104 -7.64 2.26 -2.61
CA ARG A 104 -8.62 1.16 -2.67
C ARG A 104 -8.68 0.35 -1.37
N ASN A 105 -7.53 0.11 -0.75
CA ASN A 105 -7.46 -0.61 0.53
C ASN A 105 -8.08 0.23 1.66
N ALA A 106 -7.83 1.55 1.70
CA ALA A 106 -8.44 2.45 2.66
C ALA A 106 -9.98 2.46 2.53
N VAL A 107 -10.52 2.55 1.31
CA VAL A 107 -11.96 2.50 1.07
C VAL A 107 -12.57 1.15 1.49
N ARG A 108 -11.88 0.04 1.25
CA ARG A 108 -12.31 -1.28 1.73
C ARG A 108 -12.29 -1.38 3.26
N ALA A 109 -11.29 -0.80 3.92
CA ALA A 109 -11.21 -0.76 5.37
C ALA A 109 -12.36 0.05 5.98
N ILE A 110 -12.72 1.18 5.34
CA ILE A 110 -13.89 2.00 5.71
C ILE A 110 -15.17 1.17 5.57
N ALA A 111 -15.38 0.53 4.43
CA ALA A 111 -16.57 -0.30 4.19
C ALA A 111 -16.68 -1.48 5.17
N ALA A 112 -15.56 -1.97 5.70
CA ALA A 112 -15.51 -3.02 6.72
C ALA A 112 -15.62 -2.50 8.16
N GLY A 113 -15.81 -1.19 8.38
CA GLY A 113 -15.90 -0.57 9.71
C GLY A 113 -14.57 -0.61 10.50
N ARG A 114 -13.43 -0.76 9.80
CA ARG A 114 -12.09 -0.84 10.39
C ARG A 114 -11.29 0.45 10.26
N PHE A 115 -11.92 1.53 9.84
CA PHE A 115 -11.29 2.82 9.65
C PHE A 115 -11.85 3.82 10.67
N GLU A 116 -10.98 4.43 11.44
CA GLU A 116 -11.34 5.53 12.34
C GLU A 116 -10.72 6.83 11.83
N LEU A 117 -11.52 7.87 11.73
CA LEU A 117 -11.07 9.21 11.44
C LEU A 117 -10.43 9.78 12.71
N GLY A 118 -9.10 9.75 12.78
CA GLY A 118 -8.38 10.38 13.88
C GLY A 118 -8.46 11.91 13.83
N ASP A 119 -8.33 12.57 14.98
CA ASP A 119 -8.00 13.99 15.02
C ASP A 119 -6.61 14.18 14.39
N ARG A 120 -6.33 15.31 13.72
CA ARG A 120 -5.07 15.53 12.97
C ARG A 120 -3.80 15.37 13.81
N ASP A 121 -3.92 15.52 15.15
CA ASP A 121 -2.85 15.33 16.11
C ASP A 121 -2.67 13.85 16.54
N THR A 122 -3.61 12.98 16.17
CA THR A 122 -3.48 11.54 16.38
C THR A 122 -3.27 10.90 15.02
N PRO A 123 -2.12 10.22 14.77
CA PRO A 123 -1.94 9.48 13.52
C PRO A 123 -3.14 8.56 13.33
N VAL A 124 -3.78 8.66 12.18
CA VAL A 124 -4.82 7.69 11.79
C VAL A 124 -4.11 6.35 11.73
N LEU A 125 -4.18 5.61 12.83
CA LEU A 125 -3.85 4.21 12.83
C LEU A 125 -4.94 3.53 11.99
N LEU A 126 -4.72 3.53 10.66
CA LEU A 126 -5.21 2.39 9.93
C LEU A 126 -4.70 1.19 10.71
N LEU A 127 -5.58 0.40 11.26
CA LEU A 127 -5.25 -0.98 11.54
C LEU A 127 -4.78 -1.50 10.19
N ALA A 128 -3.47 -1.50 10.01
CA ALA A 128 -2.84 -1.88 8.76
C ALA A 128 -3.49 -3.20 8.37
N GLU A 129 -4.19 -3.23 7.24
CA GLU A 129 -4.38 -4.52 6.61
C GLU A 129 -2.96 -5.03 6.51
N ARG A 130 -2.67 -6.10 7.24
CA ARG A 130 -1.34 -6.70 7.19
C ARG A 130 -1.01 -6.80 5.72
N PRO A 131 0.12 -6.23 5.28
CA PRO A 131 0.47 -6.29 3.87
C PRO A 131 0.29 -7.74 3.43
N THR A 132 -0.36 -7.96 2.31
CA THR A 132 -0.54 -9.33 1.84
C THR A 132 0.84 -9.96 1.70
N ILE A 133 0.96 -11.26 1.87
CA ILE A 133 2.24 -11.98 1.68
C ILE A 133 2.91 -11.61 0.35
N TYR A 134 2.13 -11.31 -0.68
CA TYR A 134 2.60 -10.89 -2.00
C TYR A 134 3.27 -9.52 -1.95
N THR A 135 2.65 -8.54 -1.29
CA THR A 135 3.24 -7.20 -1.08
C THR A 135 4.52 -7.28 -0.26
N LEU A 136 4.49 -8.04 0.85
CA LEU A 136 5.68 -8.27 1.68
C LEU A 136 6.84 -8.89 0.90
N TYR A 137 6.51 -9.87 0.04
CA TYR A 137 7.51 -10.51 -0.81
C TYR A 137 8.11 -9.52 -1.83
N GLU A 138 7.28 -8.77 -2.56
CA GLU A 138 7.75 -7.82 -3.58
C GLU A 138 8.61 -6.69 -2.98
N GLU A 139 8.23 -6.16 -1.83
CA GLU A 139 8.94 -5.07 -1.18
C GLU A 139 10.27 -5.50 -0.57
N ASN A 140 10.39 -6.75 -0.12
CA ASN A 140 11.49 -7.19 0.72
C ASN A 140 12.41 -8.25 0.08
N ILE A 141 11.87 -9.09 -0.82
CA ILE A 141 12.58 -10.25 -1.38
C ILE A 141 12.88 -10.04 -2.88
N GLY A 142 11.85 -9.80 -3.69
CA GLY A 142 12.03 -9.63 -5.13
C GLY A 142 10.76 -9.69 -5.95
N ALA A 143 10.88 -9.63 -7.28
CA ALA A 143 9.75 -9.59 -8.18
C ALA A 143 8.84 -10.82 -8.07
N LEU A 144 7.53 -10.60 -8.10
CA LEU A 144 6.54 -11.65 -8.09
C LEU A 144 6.45 -12.30 -9.48
N THR A 145 6.79 -13.57 -9.56
CA THR A 145 6.58 -14.40 -10.75
C THR A 145 5.37 -15.33 -10.54
N PRO A 146 4.76 -15.87 -11.61
CA PRO A 146 3.65 -16.82 -11.47
C PRO A 146 3.99 -18.01 -10.56
N LEU A 147 5.20 -18.56 -10.69
CA LEU A 147 5.68 -19.66 -9.86
C LEU A 147 5.78 -19.27 -8.38
N ILE A 148 6.34 -18.11 -8.09
CA ILE A 148 6.42 -17.59 -6.71
C ILE A 148 5.01 -17.31 -6.17
N GLY A 149 4.09 -16.81 -6.99
CA GLY A 149 2.71 -16.58 -6.60
C GLY A 149 1.99 -17.86 -6.14
N GLU A 150 2.25 -18.99 -6.80
CA GLU A 150 1.72 -20.30 -6.39
C GLU A 150 2.34 -20.79 -5.07
N GLU A 151 3.66 -20.65 -4.90
CA GLU A 151 4.35 -21.01 -3.66
C GLU A 151 3.90 -20.14 -2.47
N LEU A 152 3.69 -18.85 -2.68
CA LEU A 152 3.16 -17.95 -1.66
C LEU A 152 1.74 -18.33 -1.24
N ARG A 153 0.88 -18.70 -2.21
CA ARG A 153 -0.48 -19.16 -1.94
C ARG A 153 -0.49 -20.44 -1.13
N ALA A 154 0.39 -21.38 -1.43
CA ALA A 154 0.54 -22.60 -0.64
C ALA A 154 0.98 -22.27 0.79
N ALA A 155 1.93 -21.36 0.96
CA ALA A 155 2.39 -20.94 2.28
C ALA A 155 1.28 -20.28 3.12
N GLU A 156 0.39 -19.49 2.51
CA GLU A 156 -0.77 -18.91 3.22
C GLU A 156 -1.74 -19.97 3.77
N GLN A 157 -1.81 -21.12 3.13
CA GLN A 157 -2.65 -22.23 3.59
C GLN A 157 -1.98 -23.05 4.69
N ASP A 158 -0.64 -23.19 4.64
CA ASP A 158 0.13 -24.08 5.50
C ASP A 158 0.62 -23.40 6.79
N TYR A 159 0.80 -22.06 6.79
CA TYR A 159 1.42 -21.32 7.88
C TYR A 159 0.60 -20.11 8.35
N PRO A 160 0.64 -19.79 9.66
CA PRO A 160 0.02 -18.56 10.16
C PRO A 160 0.65 -17.31 9.50
N PRO A 161 -0.15 -16.28 9.16
CA PRO A 161 0.35 -15.04 8.55
C PRO A 161 1.50 -14.39 9.32
N SER A 162 1.45 -14.40 10.65
CA SER A 162 2.51 -13.87 11.51
C SER A 162 3.85 -14.61 11.40
N TRP A 163 3.82 -15.88 11.04
CA TRP A 163 5.04 -16.65 10.78
C TRP A 163 5.67 -16.25 9.47
N ILE A 164 4.85 -16.06 8.44
CA ILE A 164 5.32 -15.69 7.11
C ILE A 164 5.96 -14.30 7.15
N GLU A 165 5.30 -13.33 7.81
CA GLU A 165 5.84 -11.98 8.01
C GLU A 165 7.20 -12.01 8.70
N GLU A 166 7.32 -12.77 9.77
CA GLU A 166 8.55 -12.84 10.55
C GLU A 166 9.67 -13.60 9.83
N ALA A 167 9.34 -14.66 9.07
CA ALA A 167 10.30 -15.37 8.23
C ALA A 167 10.84 -14.50 7.10
N ILE A 168 10.01 -13.65 6.50
CA ILE A 168 10.43 -12.65 5.49
C ILE A 168 11.35 -11.62 6.15
N ARG A 169 10.98 -11.07 7.32
CA ARG A 169 11.83 -10.14 8.06
C ARG A 169 13.20 -10.74 8.39
N LEU A 170 13.21 -11.99 8.87
CA LEU A 170 14.45 -12.70 9.15
C LEU A 170 15.33 -12.90 7.91
N ALA A 171 14.73 -13.15 6.75
CA ALA A 171 15.45 -13.25 5.49
C ALA A 171 16.13 -11.92 5.11
N VAL A 172 15.47 -10.78 5.35
CA VAL A 172 16.02 -9.45 5.13
C VAL A 172 17.18 -9.17 6.11
N GLU A 173 16.97 -9.39 7.41
CA GLU A 173 17.98 -9.16 8.46
C GLU A 173 19.25 -9.98 8.23
N ARG A 174 19.10 -11.20 7.71
CA ARG A 174 20.22 -12.09 7.41
C ARG A 174 20.79 -11.93 6.01
N ASN A 175 20.32 -10.94 5.25
CA ASN A 175 20.70 -10.70 3.85
C ASN A 175 20.52 -11.93 2.94
N ALA A 176 19.56 -12.80 3.28
CA ALA A 176 19.22 -14.02 2.55
C ALA A 176 17.86 -13.83 1.83
N ARG A 177 17.76 -12.76 1.02
CA ARG A 177 16.53 -12.29 0.36
C ARG A 177 16.13 -13.22 -0.79
N ASN A 178 15.68 -14.44 -0.45
CA ASN A 178 15.12 -15.37 -1.41
C ASN A 178 14.02 -16.22 -0.74
N TRP A 179 13.03 -16.63 -1.52
CA TRP A 179 11.90 -17.41 -1.05
C TRP A 179 12.29 -18.77 -0.48
N ARG A 180 13.30 -19.42 -1.06
CA ARG A 180 13.81 -20.71 -0.57
C ARG A 180 14.28 -20.63 0.88
N TYR A 181 14.90 -19.52 1.26
CA TYR A 181 15.30 -19.28 2.65
C TYR A 181 14.09 -19.11 3.57
N VAL A 182 13.11 -18.27 3.17
CA VAL A 182 11.87 -18.05 3.92
C VAL A 182 11.15 -19.38 4.16
N ARG A 183 10.98 -20.20 3.13
CA ARG A 183 10.34 -21.50 3.21
C ARG A 183 11.04 -22.43 4.20
N ARG A 184 12.37 -22.52 4.17
CA ARG A 184 13.15 -23.32 5.11
C ARG A 184 12.97 -22.87 6.57
N VAL A 185 12.84 -21.57 6.80
CA VAL A 185 12.55 -21.04 8.15
C VAL A 185 11.18 -21.50 8.61
N LEU A 186 10.17 -21.42 7.75
CA LEU A 186 8.80 -21.84 8.05
C LEU A 186 8.73 -23.37 8.31
N GLU A 187 9.32 -24.19 7.44
CA GLU A 187 9.40 -25.65 7.59
C GLU A 187 10.06 -26.04 8.93
N ARG A 188 11.14 -25.37 9.29
CA ARG A 188 11.82 -25.61 10.57
C ARG A 188 10.95 -25.23 11.76
N TRP A 189 10.28 -24.06 11.72
CA TRP A 189 9.38 -23.65 12.80
C TRP A 189 8.18 -24.58 12.96
N GLN A 190 7.71 -25.16 11.86
CA GLN A 190 6.66 -26.17 11.90
C GLN A 190 7.14 -27.48 12.54
N ALA A 191 8.38 -27.89 12.24
CA ALA A 191 8.95 -29.15 12.77
C ALA A 191 9.41 -29.07 14.24
N GLU A 192 10.02 -27.94 14.65
CA GLU A 192 10.71 -27.80 15.94
C GLU A 192 9.97 -26.87 16.92
N GLY A 193 8.95 -26.15 16.45
CA GLY A 193 8.31 -25.06 17.17
C GLY A 193 9.06 -23.74 17.00
N LYS A 194 8.32 -22.64 16.88
CA LYS A 194 8.87 -21.31 16.57
C LYS A 194 9.90 -20.83 17.60
N ASP A 195 9.66 -21.05 18.88
CA ASP A 195 10.51 -20.57 19.98
C ASP A 195 11.87 -21.27 20.04
N ARG A 196 11.97 -22.52 19.60
CA ARG A 196 13.23 -23.26 19.56
C ARG A 196 14.07 -22.95 18.32
N GLY A 197 13.42 -22.55 17.20
CA GLY A 197 14.08 -22.24 15.93
C GLY A 197 14.84 -20.91 15.91
N LEU A 198 14.56 -19.98 16.83
CA LEU A 198 15.21 -18.68 16.92
C LEU A 198 16.56 -18.70 17.64
N THR A 199 16.82 -19.72 18.46
CA THR A 199 18.01 -19.79 19.34
C THR A 199 19.20 -20.54 18.73
N GLN A 200 19.04 -21.25 17.62
CA GLN A 200 20.17 -21.95 17.00
C GLN A 200 20.84 -21.08 15.92
N ARG A 201 22.06 -20.60 16.24
CA ARG A 201 23.00 -20.11 15.23
C ARG A 201 23.24 -21.27 14.23
N PRO A 202 23.27 -21.00 12.90
CA PRO A 202 23.64 -22.03 11.91
C PRO A 202 25.00 -22.60 12.30
N THR A 203 25.04 -23.89 12.57
CA THR A 203 26.29 -24.59 12.86
C THR A 203 27.17 -24.62 11.61
N GLN A 204 28.50 -24.72 11.79
CA GLN A 204 29.44 -24.81 10.67
C GLN A 204 29.06 -25.93 9.67
N ALA A 205 28.42 -27.00 10.13
CA ALA A 205 27.91 -28.08 9.29
C ALA A 205 26.84 -27.64 8.27
N ASP A 206 26.01 -26.65 8.59
CA ASP A 206 25.00 -26.10 7.65
C ASP A 206 25.64 -25.27 6.52
N ARG A 207 26.80 -24.68 6.78
CA ARG A 207 27.58 -23.95 5.75
C ARG A 207 28.20 -24.87 4.71
N TYR A 208 28.64 -26.06 5.12
CA TYR A 208 29.29 -27.00 4.21
C TYR A 208 28.29 -27.77 3.33
N ARG A 209 27.05 -27.97 3.78
CA ARG A 209 25.98 -28.57 2.95
C ARG A 209 25.59 -27.71 1.75
N TYR A 210 25.86 -26.40 1.82
CA TYR A 210 25.56 -25.47 0.74
C TYR A 210 26.61 -25.50 -0.39
N ILE A 211 27.80 -26.03 -0.10
CA ILE A 211 28.93 -26.08 -1.06
C ILE A 211 28.99 -27.43 -1.80
N GLN A 212 28.32 -28.47 -1.30
CA GLN A 212 28.35 -29.84 -1.86
C GLN A 212 27.08 -30.28 -2.60
N GLY A 213 26.22 -29.37 -3.01
CA GLY A 213 25.02 -29.65 -3.82
C GLY A 213 25.28 -29.37 -5.31
N GLU A 214 25.51 -30.41 -6.11
CA GLU A 214 25.23 -30.51 -7.56
C GLU A 214 26.07 -29.72 -8.60
N PHE A 215 27.33 -29.37 -8.31
CA PHE A 215 28.23 -28.87 -9.38
C PHE A 215 29.66 -29.48 -9.32
N SER A 216 29.80 -30.73 -8.89
CA SER A 216 31.11 -31.38 -8.86
C SER A 216 31.42 -32.31 -10.06
N ASP A 217 30.47 -32.43 -11.01
CA ASP A 217 30.67 -33.37 -12.15
C ASP A 217 30.57 -32.67 -13.52
N THR A 218 31.36 -31.63 -13.74
CA THR A 218 31.66 -31.22 -15.14
C THR A 218 32.94 -30.38 -15.17
N VAL A 219 34.08 -30.96 -14.87
CA VAL A 219 35.38 -30.56 -15.42
C VAL A 219 36.24 -31.82 -15.52
N ASP A 220 36.11 -32.53 -16.60
CA ASP A 220 37.16 -33.39 -17.15
C ASP A 220 37.56 -32.84 -18.49
N TYR A 221 38.82 -32.43 -18.56
CA TYR A 221 39.73 -32.19 -19.69
C TYR A 221 39.23 -31.55 -20.97
#